data_5aff8a989ea2abe2ca9873c0a7e16451
#
_entry.id   5aff8a989ea2abe2ca9873c0a7e16451
#
_cell.length_a   1.000
_cell.length_b   1.000
_cell.length_c   1.000
_cell.angle_alpha   90.00
_cell.angle_beta   90.00
_cell.angle_gamma   90.00
#
_symmetry.space_group_name_H-M   'P 1'
#
loop_
_entity.id
_entity.type
_entity.pdbx_description
1 polymer ?
#
loop_
_entity_poly.entity_id
_entity_poly.type
_entity_poly.pdbx_seq_one_letter_code
_entity_poly.pdbx_strand_id
1 'polypeptide(L)'
;DVYKRQPQAMAAPTPVSAYLHSATMVKAGVFLLARLWPALAGTEQWFWLVGGAGLATLLVGGYAAMFQNDLKGLLAYSTISHLGLITLLLGLNSPLAAVAAVFHIMNHATFKASLFMAVGIVDHESGTRDIRRLSGLRTMMPITATLAMVASAAMAGVPLLNGFLSKEMFFAETVY
;
A
#
# COMPACT_ATOMS: atom_id res chain seq x y z
N ASP A 1 9.72 -18.81 16.77
CA ASP A 1 10.43 -17.53 16.52
C ASP A 1 9.73 -16.58 15.53
N VAL A 2 8.89 -17.07 14.60
CA VAL A 2 8.13 -16.24 13.66
C VAL A 2 7.12 -15.37 14.41
N TYR A 3 6.44 -15.91 15.42
CA TYR A 3 5.47 -15.17 16.24
C TYR A 3 6.08 -14.01 17.06
N LYS A 4 7.39 -14.03 17.31
CA LYS A 4 8.08 -12.93 18.00
C LYS A 4 8.63 -11.88 17.04
N ARG A 5 8.97 -12.26 15.81
CA ARG A 5 9.63 -11.37 14.84
C ARG A 5 8.65 -10.52 14.04
N GLN A 6 7.45 -11.01 13.73
CA GLN A 6 6.45 -10.25 12.98
C GLN A 6 5.92 -9.01 13.73
N PRO A 7 5.54 -9.07 15.03
CA PRO A 7 5.17 -7.88 15.77
C PRO A 7 6.33 -6.88 15.94
N GLN A 8 7.57 -7.35 15.95
CA GLN A 8 8.76 -6.52 16.09
C GLN A 8 9.20 -5.84 14.79
N ALA A 9 8.70 -6.25 13.63
CA ALA A 9 9.01 -5.58 12.36
C ALA A 9 8.56 -4.12 12.34
N MET A 10 7.48 -3.79 13.06
CA MET A 10 7.00 -2.41 13.25
C MET A 10 7.73 -1.65 14.37
N ALA A 11 8.50 -2.33 15.21
CA ALA A 11 9.36 -1.72 16.22
C ALA A 11 10.68 -1.16 15.64
N ALA A 12 11.01 -1.52 14.39
CA ALA A 12 12.18 -1.00 13.70
C ALA A 12 12.12 0.54 13.54
N PRO A 13 13.28 1.23 13.48
CA PRO A 13 13.33 2.65 13.19
C PRO A 13 12.54 2.98 11.91
N THR A 14 11.86 4.12 11.90
CA THR A 14 10.90 4.47 10.84
C THR A 14 11.52 4.52 9.43
N PRO A 15 12.77 5.00 9.22
CA PRO A 15 13.39 4.96 7.90
C PRO A 15 13.53 3.53 7.35
N VAL A 16 13.85 2.55 8.22
CA VAL A 16 13.93 1.14 7.83
C VAL A 16 12.56 0.59 7.49
N SER A 17 11.54 0.90 8.29
CA SER A 17 10.15 0.52 8.01
C SER A 17 9.65 1.14 6.70
N ALA A 18 9.97 2.40 6.43
CA ALA A 18 9.62 3.06 5.18
C ALA A 18 10.23 2.33 3.98
N TYR A 19 11.51 1.98 4.03
CA TYR A 19 12.19 1.26 2.95
C TYR A 19 11.61 -0.14 2.73
N LEU A 20 11.44 -0.91 3.80
CA LEU A 20 10.94 -2.30 3.72
C LEU A 20 9.50 -2.37 3.20
N HIS A 21 8.62 -1.49 3.66
CA HIS A 21 7.18 -1.52 3.34
C HIS A 21 6.81 -0.73 2.09
N SER A 22 7.65 0.21 1.63
CA SER A 22 7.36 0.96 0.40
C SER A 22 7.98 0.33 -0.85
N ALA A 23 9.25 -0.09 -0.77
CA ALA A 23 10.03 -0.36 -1.97
C ALA A 23 10.45 -1.83 -2.17
N THR A 24 10.73 -2.60 -1.09
CA THR A 24 11.51 -3.83 -1.23
C THR A 24 10.76 -5.11 -0.84
N MET A 25 10.77 -5.46 0.43
CA MET A 25 10.40 -6.80 0.91
C MET A 25 8.98 -7.21 0.55
N VAL A 26 8.02 -6.30 0.73
CA VAL A 26 6.60 -6.60 0.47
C VAL A 26 6.27 -6.73 -1.02
N LYS A 27 7.14 -6.25 -1.90
CA LYS A 27 6.94 -6.33 -3.35
C LYS A 27 7.62 -7.51 -4.00
N ALA A 28 8.48 -8.24 -3.30
CA ALA A 28 9.19 -9.40 -3.86
C ALA A 28 8.21 -10.48 -4.37
N GLY A 29 7.16 -10.79 -3.60
CA GLY A 29 6.13 -11.74 -4.02
C GLY A 29 5.33 -11.25 -5.23
N VAL A 30 4.94 -9.98 -5.24
CA VAL A 30 4.23 -9.37 -6.38
C VAL A 30 5.11 -9.32 -7.62
N PHE A 31 6.39 -9.02 -7.47
CA PHE A 31 7.37 -9.06 -8.56
C PHE A 31 7.49 -10.47 -9.14
N LEU A 32 7.53 -11.51 -8.30
CA LEU A 32 7.53 -12.90 -8.76
C LEU A 32 6.27 -13.22 -9.57
N LEU A 33 5.09 -12.83 -9.09
CA LEU A 33 3.83 -13.01 -9.84
C LEU A 33 3.86 -12.28 -11.18
N ALA A 34 4.34 -11.03 -11.20
CA ALA A 34 4.48 -10.27 -12.45
C ALA A 34 5.46 -10.95 -13.43
N ARG A 35 6.51 -11.60 -12.93
CA ARG A 35 7.49 -12.34 -13.76
C ARG A 35 6.91 -13.64 -14.30
N LEU A 36 6.04 -14.30 -13.56
CA LEU A 36 5.35 -15.53 -13.97
C LEU A 36 4.14 -15.24 -14.89
N TRP A 37 3.63 -14.02 -14.87
CA TRP A 37 2.44 -13.63 -15.61
C TRP A 37 2.49 -14.02 -17.10
N PRO A 38 3.59 -13.78 -17.88
CA PRO A 38 3.63 -14.14 -19.28
C PRO A 38 3.51 -15.64 -19.57
N ALA A 39 3.88 -16.48 -18.60
CA ALA A 39 3.86 -17.93 -18.72
C ALA A 39 2.54 -18.56 -18.24
N LEU A 40 1.89 -17.98 -17.25
CA LEU A 40 0.74 -18.55 -16.54
C LEU A 40 -0.57 -17.80 -16.77
N ALA A 41 -0.51 -16.56 -17.24
CA ALA A 41 -1.69 -15.78 -17.61
C ALA A 41 -2.46 -16.50 -18.73
N GLY A 42 -3.80 -16.42 -18.66
CA GLY A 42 -4.66 -17.12 -19.61
C GLY A 42 -5.14 -18.49 -19.13
N THR A 43 -4.62 -18.99 -18.01
CA THR A 43 -5.15 -20.20 -17.37
C THR A 43 -6.26 -19.85 -16.39
N GLU A 44 -7.31 -20.68 -16.35
CA GLU A 44 -8.42 -20.49 -15.42
C GLU A 44 -7.96 -20.59 -13.96
N GLN A 45 -7.01 -21.48 -13.67
CA GLN A 45 -6.43 -21.63 -12.35
C GLN A 45 -5.71 -20.34 -11.88
N TRP A 46 -4.98 -19.65 -12.77
CA TRP A 46 -4.33 -18.39 -12.46
C TRP A 46 -5.33 -17.32 -12.05
N PHE A 47 -6.39 -17.17 -12.84
CA PHE A 47 -7.47 -16.22 -12.55
C PHE A 47 -8.10 -16.46 -11.17
N TRP A 48 -8.50 -17.68 -10.87
CA TRP A 48 -9.17 -17.99 -9.60
C TRP A 48 -8.23 -17.94 -8.40
N LEU A 49 -7.01 -18.45 -8.51
CA LEU A 49 -6.08 -18.49 -7.39
C LEU A 49 -5.47 -17.12 -7.12
N VAL A 50 -4.90 -16.46 -8.13
CA VAL A 50 -4.20 -15.18 -7.95
C VAL A 50 -5.21 -14.03 -7.81
N GLY A 51 -6.23 -13.99 -8.65
CA GLY A 51 -7.29 -12.99 -8.57
C GLY A 51 -8.10 -13.11 -7.28
N GLY A 52 -8.52 -14.32 -6.90
CA GLY A 52 -9.25 -14.58 -5.67
C GLY A 52 -8.43 -14.26 -4.40
N ALA A 53 -7.17 -14.67 -4.36
CA ALA A 53 -6.26 -14.31 -3.26
C ALA A 53 -6.02 -12.78 -3.19
N GLY A 54 -5.87 -12.12 -4.34
CA GLY A 54 -5.73 -10.67 -4.43
C GLY A 54 -6.95 -9.95 -3.87
N LEU A 55 -8.16 -10.37 -4.28
CA LEU A 55 -9.42 -9.79 -3.80
C LEU A 55 -9.60 -10.01 -2.29
N ALA A 56 -9.38 -11.22 -1.80
CA ALA A 56 -9.46 -11.51 -0.36
C ALA A 56 -8.48 -10.66 0.44
N THR A 57 -7.24 -10.53 -0.02
CA THR A 57 -6.20 -9.71 0.63
C THR A 57 -6.56 -8.22 0.60
N LEU A 58 -7.12 -7.72 -0.50
CA LEU A 58 -7.60 -6.34 -0.62
C LEU A 58 -8.66 -6.04 0.43
N LEU A 59 -9.67 -6.90 0.55
CA LEU A 59 -10.80 -6.70 1.46
C LEU A 59 -10.37 -6.83 2.93
N VAL A 60 -9.64 -7.89 3.28
CA VAL A 60 -9.17 -8.13 4.66
C VAL A 60 -8.20 -7.03 5.09
N GLY A 61 -7.25 -6.64 4.23
CA GLY A 61 -6.31 -5.57 4.53
C GLY A 61 -6.99 -4.22 4.72
N GLY A 62 -7.94 -3.88 3.83
CA GLY A 62 -8.74 -2.65 3.92
C GLY A 62 -9.60 -2.61 5.18
N TYR A 63 -10.31 -3.70 5.48
CA TYR A 63 -11.12 -3.82 6.68
C TYR A 63 -10.28 -3.68 7.95
N ALA A 64 -9.19 -4.41 8.06
CA ALA A 64 -8.30 -4.34 9.22
C ALA A 64 -7.67 -2.96 9.42
N ALA A 65 -7.37 -2.24 8.32
CA ALA A 65 -6.82 -0.89 8.38
C ALA A 65 -7.77 0.11 9.05
N MET A 66 -9.09 -0.02 8.86
CA MET A 66 -10.09 0.90 9.44
C MET A 66 -10.14 0.86 10.97
N PHE A 67 -9.74 -0.23 11.59
CA PHE A 67 -9.76 -0.39 13.05
C PHE A 67 -8.42 -0.10 13.74
N GLN A 68 -7.41 0.32 12.98
CA GLN A 68 -6.10 0.62 13.54
C GLN A 68 -6.08 2.02 14.18
N ASN A 69 -5.64 2.07 15.43
CA ASN A 69 -5.41 3.33 16.13
C ASN A 69 -3.93 3.77 16.09
N ASP A 70 -3.03 2.87 15.72
CA ASP A 70 -1.60 3.16 15.52
C ASP A 70 -1.33 3.54 14.06
N LEU A 71 -0.68 4.69 13.84
CA LEU A 71 -0.37 5.20 12.50
C LEU A 71 0.47 4.21 11.66
N LYS A 72 1.47 3.56 12.27
CA LYS A 72 2.27 2.55 11.55
C LYS A 72 1.45 1.31 11.23
N GLY A 73 0.60 0.87 12.15
CA GLY A 73 -0.32 -0.24 11.95
C GLY A 73 -1.30 0.04 10.79
N LEU A 74 -1.92 1.22 10.77
CA LEU A 74 -2.79 1.67 9.70
C LEU A 74 -2.09 1.65 8.34
N LEU A 75 -0.86 2.20 8.26
CA LEU A 75 -0.10 2.19 7.02
C LEU A 75 0.30 0.77 6.58
N ALA A 76 0.61 -0.12 7.52
CA ALA A 76 0.94 -1.52 7.23
C ALA A 76 -0.26 -2.27 6.63
N TYR A 77 -1.42 -2.22 7.27
CA TYR A 77 -2.64 -2.87 6.76
C TYR A 77 -3.11 -2.26 5.44
N SER A 78 -3.02 -0.95 5.28
CA SER A 78 -3.30 -0.33 3.99
C SER A 78 -2.30 -0.74 2.91
N THR A 79 -1.05 -1.06 3.25
CA THR A 79 -0.08 -1.65 2.31
C THR A 79 -0.51 -3.05 1.88
N ILE A 80 -0.98 -3.90 2.80
CA ILE A 80 -1.52 -5.22 2.49
C ILE A 80 -2.69 -5.10 1.52
N SER A 81 -3.61 -4.17 1.76
CA SER A 81 -4.75 -3.91 0.86
C SER A 81 -4.30 -3.51 -0.55
N HIS A 82 -3.35 -2.58 -0.68
CA HIS A 82 -2.83 -2.19 -1.99
C HIS A 82 -2.05 -3.30 -2.70
N LEU A 83 -1.33 -4.16 -1.97
CA LEU A 83 -0.70 -5.34 -2.55
C LEU A 83 -1.74 -6.34 -3.05
N GLY A 84 -2.84 -6.51 -2.32
CA GLY A 84 -4.00 -7.29 -2.76
C GLY A 84 -4.58 -6.76 -4.07
N LEU A 85 -4.72 -5.44 -4.21
CA LEU A 85 -5.16 -4.78 -5.45
C LEU A 85 -4.22 -5.07 -6.62
N ILE A 86 -2.91 -4.98 -6.42
CA ILE A 86 -1.91 -5.28 -7.46
C ILE A 86 -1.97 -6.76 -7.83
N THR A 87 -2.11 -7.65 -6.85
CA THR A 87 -2.23 -9.09 -7.08
C THR A 87 -3.50 -9.43 -7.84
N LEU A 88 -4.61 -8.76 -7.54
CA LEU A 88 -5.87 -8.89 -8.27
C LEU A 88 -5.69 -8.50 -9.74
N LEU A 89 -5.05 -7.35 -10.03
CA LEU A 89 -4.76 -6.92 -11.40
C LEU A 89 -3.91 -7.93 -12.17
N LEU A 90 -2.89 -8.51 -11.53
CA LEU A 90 -2.07 -9.57 -12.12
C LEU A 90 -2.86 -10.88 -12.32
N GLY A 91 -3.92 -11.08 -11.54
CA GLY A 91 -4.85 -12.20 -11.71
C GLY A 91 -5.76 -12.07 -12.92
N LEU A 92 -6.01 -10.84 -13.40
CA LEU A 92 -6.76 -10.59 -14.62
C LEU A 92 -5.92 -10.97 -15.85
N ASN A 93 -6.56 -11.58 -16.85
CA ASN A 93 -5.90 -12.05 -18.07
C ASN A 93 -5.74 -10.94 -19.14
N SER A 94 -5.73 -9.68 -18.73
CA SER A 94 -5.56 -8.52 -19.61
C SER A 94 -4.13 -7.99 -19.57
N PRO A 95 -3.47 -7.79 -20.73
CA PRO A 95 -2.17 -7.13 -20.79
C PRO A 95 -2.19 -5.71 -20.18
N LEU A 96 -3.29 -5.00 -20.35
CA LEU A 96 -3.46 -3.66 -19.81
C LEU A 96 -3.57 -3.66 -18.28
N ALA A 97 -4.21 -4.70 -17.71
CA ALA A 97 -4.23 -4.92 -16.26
C ALA A 97 -2.82 -5.15 -15.69
N ALA A 98 -1.96 -5.88 -16.41
CA ALA A 98 -0.56 -6.06 -16.01
C ALA A 98 0.22 -4.73 -16.04
N VAL A 99 0.02 -3.90 -17.05
CA VAL A 99 0.61 -2.54 -17.12
C VAL A 99 0.09 -1.67 -15.96
N ALA A 100 -1.22 -1.70 -15.69
CA ALA A 100 -1.83 -0.99 -14.57
C ALA A 100 -1.24 -1.44 -13.23
N ALA A 101 -0.99 -2.74 -13.04
CA ALA A 101 -0.36 -3.29 -11.85
C ALA A 101 1.06 -2.73 -11.65
N VAL A 102 1.90 -2.74 -12.69
CA VAL A 102 3.27 -2.19 -12.62
C VAL A 102 3.25 -0.69 -12.34
N PHE A 103 2.38 0.05 -13.02
CA PHE A 103 2.21 1.49 -12.78
C PHE A 103 1.76 1.78 -11.34
N HIS A 104 0.83 0.99 -10.81
CA HIS A 104 0.39 1.12 -9.43
C HIS A 104 1.51 0.78 -8.42
N ILE A 105 2.39 -0.18 -8.72
CA ILE A 105 3.58 -0.49 -7.89
C ILE A 105 4.47 0.75 -7.73
N MET A 106 4.73 1.48 -8.81
CA MET A 106 5.57 2.69 -8.78
C MET A 106 4.90 3.80 -7.96
N ASN A 107 3.63 4.07 -8.21
CA ASN A 107 2.86 5.07 -7.47
C ASN A 107 2.74 4.73 -5.98
N HIS A 108 2.46 3.47 -5.68
CA HIS A 108 2.41 2.95 -4.31
C HIS A 108 3.72 3.15 -3.56
N ALA A 109 4.88 2.92 -4.21
CA ALA A 109 6.18 3.15 -3.59
C ALA A 109 6.34 4.60 -3.15
N THR A 110 5.97 5.54 -4.02
CA THR A 110 6.14 6.98 -3.81
C THR A 110 5.28 7.48 -2.64
N PHE A 111 3.97 7.29 -2.68
CA PHE A 111 3.12 7.82 -1.62
C PHE A 111 3.28 7.08 -0.29
N LYS A 112 3.59 5.76 -0.30
CA LYS A 112 3.86 5.02 0.94
C LYS A 112 5.17 5.42 1.60
N ALA A 113 6.25 5.63 0.83
CA ALA A 113 7.48 6.15 1.39
C ALA A 113 7.25 7.49 2.10
N SER A 114 6.57 8.42 1.42
CA SER A 114 6.24 9.73 1.98
C SER A 114 5.41 9.64 3.26
N LEU A 115 4.38 8.77 3.29
CA LEU A 115 3.53 8.58 4.47
C LEU A 115 4.28 7.94 5.65
N PHE A 116 5.11 6.91 5.40
CA PHE A 116 5.91 6.30 6.46
C PHE A 116 6.94 7.28 7.03
N MET A 117 7.58 8.09 6.19
CA MET A 117 8.50 9.13 6.67
C MET A 117 7.78 10.20 7.48
N ALA A 118 6.61 10.67 7.03
CA ALA A 118 5.78 11.63 7.78
C ALA A 118 5.37 11.07 9.14
N VAL A 119 4.91 9.81 9.20
CA VAL A 119 4.59 9.13 10.46
C VAL A 119 5.82 9.00 11.36
N GLY A 120 7.00 8.80 10.79
CA GLY A 120 8.23 8.76 11.54
C GLY A 120 8.59 10.08 12.20
N ILE A 121 8.42 11.18 11.50
CA ILE A 121 8.63 12.53 12.03
C ILE A 121 7.60 12.79 13.15
N VAL A 122 6.33 12.47 12.92
CA VAL A 122 5.28 12.61 13.95
C VAL A 122 5.58 11.79 15.19
N ASP A 123 6.00 10.52 15.04
CA ASP A 123 6.37 9.63 16.15
C ASP A 123 7.55 10.20 16.96
N HIS A 124 8.55 10.72 16.26
CA HIS A 124 9.75 11.29 16.90
C HIS A 124 9.45 12.58 17.68
N GLU A 125 8.68 13.50 17.08
CA GLU A 125 8.44 14.84 17.66
C GLU A 125 7.32 14.83 18.73
N SER A 126 6.28 13.99 18.54
CA SER A 126 5.15 13.93 19.48
C SER A 126 5.29 12.84 20.55
N GLY A 127 6.22 11.89 20.39
CA GLY A 127 6.41 10.75 21.26
C GLY A 127 5.26 9.74 21.26
N THR A 128 4.33 9.85 20.31
CA THR A 128 3.18 8.93 20.22
C THR A 128 2.76 8.68 18.76
N ARG A 129 2.25 7.47 18.51
CA ARG A 129 1.68 7.06 17.22
C ARG A 129 0.18 6.85 17.28
N ASP A 130 -0.42 7.02 18.46
CA ASP A 130 -1.86 6.82 18.66
C ASP A 130 -2.63 8.02 18.08
N ILE A 131 -3.40 7.76 17.01
CA ILE A 131 -4.20 8.77 16.30
C ILE A 131 -5.12 9.54 17.25
N ARG A 132 -5.63 8.89 18.28
CA ARG A 132 -6.56 9.48 19.25
C ARG A 132 -5.91 10.54 20.15
N ARG A 133 -4.59 10.51 20.28
CA ARG A 133 -3.79 11.45 21.07
C ARG A 133 -3.16 12.56 20.24
N LEU A 134 -3.22 12.44 18.92
CA LEU A 134 -2.62 13.40 17.99
C LEU A 134 -3.65 14.45 17.61
N SER A 135 -3.37 15.70 17.93
CA SER A 135 -4.18 16.86 17.54
C SER A 135 -3.28 18.05 17.22
N GLY A 136 -3.76 18.96 16.37
CA GLY A 136 -3.04 20.20 16.08
C GLY A 136 -1.74 20.04 15.27
N LEU A 137 -1.50 18.89 14.61
CA LEU A 137 -0.27 18.63 13.84
C LEU A 137 -0.01 19.67 12.75
N ARG A 138 -1.08 20.25 12.17
CA ARG A 138 -0.95 21.28 11.12
C ARG A 138 -0.30 22.56 11.63
N THR A 139 -0.54 22.92 12.87
CA THR A 139 0.03 24.12 13.50
C THR A 139 1.44 23.86 14.03
N MET A 140 1.68 22.67 14.57
CA MET A 140 2.97 22.30 15.14
C MET A 140 4.02 21.92 14.06
N MET A 141 3.59 21.19 13.02
CA MET A 141 4.45 20.67 11.94
C MET A 141 3.81 20.91 10.57
N PRO A 142 3.72 22.16 10.09
CA PRO A 142 2.96 22.51 8.88
C PRO A 142 3.50 21.83 7.62
N ILE A 143 4.81 21.70 7.47
CA ILE A 143 5.44 21.07 6.30
C ILE A 143 5.13 19.58 6.28
N THR A 144 5.35 18.88 7.38
CA THR A 144 5.07 17.44 7.50
C THR A 144 3.58 17.14 7.32
N ALA A 145 2.70 17.98 7.89
CA ALA A 145 1.25 17.84 7.75
C ALA A 145 0.79 18.04 6.30
N THR A 146 1.31 19.03 5.59
CA THR A 146 0.97 19.25 4.17
C THR A 146 1.46 18.11 3.28
N LEU A 147 2.68 17.63 3.46
CA LEU A 147 3.21 16.48 2.73
C LEU A 147 2.41 15.21 3.00
N ALA A 148 2.03 14.96 4.26
CA ALA A 148 1.20 13.82 4.63
C ALA A 148 -0.20 13.92 4.00
N MET A 149 -0.81 15.10 3.96
CA MET A 149 -2.11 15.32 3.30
C MET A 149 -2.03 15.06 1.80
N VAL A 150 -1.01 15.57 1.11
CA VAL A 150 -0.81 15.34 -0.34
C VAL A 150 -0.58 13.84 -0.61
N ALA A 151 0.27 13.18 0.16
CA ALA A 151 0.53 11.75 -0.01
C ALA A 151 -0.71 10.89 0.30
N SER A 152 -1.52 11.28 1.29
CA SER A 152 -2.81 10.62 1.59
C SER A 152 -3.83 10.84 0.49
N ALA A 153 -3.90 12.03 -0.08
CA ALA A 153 -4.75 12.35 -1.23
C ALA A 153 -4.33 11.55 -2.47
N ALA A 154 -3.02 11.39 -2.72
CA ALA A 154 -2.50 10.52 -3.77
C ALA A 154 -2.88 9.06 -3.54
N MET A 155 -2.77 8.57 -2.30
CA MET A 155 -3.21 7.22 -1.93
C MET A 155 -4.72 7.03 -2.10
N ALA A 156 -5.52 8.04 -1.78
CA ALA A 156 -6.98 8.03 -1.96
C ALA A 156 -7.40 8.06 -3.44
N GLY A 157 -6.52 8.53 -4.34
CA GLY A 157 -6.83 8.66 -5.76
C GLY A 157 -7.57 9.96 -6.08
N VAL A 158 -7.20 11.06 -5.42
CA VAL A 158 -7.74 12.39 -5.74
C VAL A 158 -7.28 12.80 -7.13
N PRO A 159 -8.17 13.35 -8.00
CA PRO A 159 -7.80 13.85 -9.32
C PRO A 159 -6.60 14.78 -9.28
N LEU A 160 -5.80 14.81 -10.34
CA LEU A 160 -4.53 15.54 -10.50
C LEU A 160 -3.32 14.91 -9.79
N LEU A 161 -3.51 13.88 -8.97
CA LEU A 161 -2.41 13.14 -8.34
C LEU A 161 -2.17 11.80 -9.04
N ASN A 162 -0.94 11.31 -8.94
CA ASN A 162 -0.50 10.07 -9.61
C ASN A 162 -1.34 8.84 -9.24
N GLY A 163 -1.88 8.78 -8.01
CA GLY A 163 -2.74 7.69 -7.56
C GLY A 163 -4.08 7.61 -8.26
N PHE A 164 -4.59 8.73 -8.79
CA PHE A 164 -5.83 8.77 -9.57
C PHE A 164 -5.71 7.96 -10.86
N LEU A 165 -4.67 8.23 -11.66
CA LEU A 165 -4.45 7.53 -12.93
C LEU A 165 -4.35 6.01 -12.77
N SER A 166 -3.64 5.55 -11.73
CA SER A 166 -3.52 4.10 -11.49
C SER A 166 -4.84 3.46 -11.05
N LYS A 167 -5.69 4.18 -10.34
CA LYS A 167 -7.02 3.70 -9.95
C LYS A 167 -8.01 3.76 -11.10
N GLU A 168 -7.94 4.77 -11.95
CA GLU A 168 -8.74 4.85 -13.17
C GLU A 168 -8.45 3.67 -14.08
N MET A 169 -7.17 3.35 -14.32
CA MET A 169 -6.78 2.15 -15.07
C MET A 169 -7.30 0.86 -14.40
N PHE A 170 -7.25 0.76 -13.07
CA PHE A 170 -7.81 -0.38 -12.35
C PHE A 170 -9.32 -0.52 -12.62
N PHE A 171 -10.09 0.54 -12.46
CA PHE A 171 -11.54 0.49 -12.68
C PHE A 171 -11.90 0.21 -14.15
N ALA A 172 -11.17 0.77 -15.09
CA ALA A 172 -11.36 0.48 -16.50
C ALA A 172 -11.21 -1.02 -16.80
N GLU A 173 -10.18 -1.69 -16.23
CA GLU A 173 -9.92 -3.11 -16.45
C GLU A 173 -10.84 -4.06 -15.67
N THR A 174 -11.49 -3.58 -14.60
CA THR A 174 -12.41 -4.43 -13.81
C THR A 174 -13.87 -4.32 -14.26
N VAL A 175 -14.23 -3.28 -15.00
CA VAL A 175 -15.60 -3.03 -15.48
C VAL A 175 -15.81 -3.54 -16.91
N TYR A 176 -14.79 -3.60 -17.73
CA TYR A 176 -14.81 -4.12 -19.10
C TYR A 176 -14.16 -5.50 -19.18
#